data_a6c95d8f499cc7cfa589d2cf48abdf64
#
_entry.id   a6c95d8f499cc7cfa589d2cf48abdf64
#
_cell.length_a   1.000
_cell.length_b   1.000
_cell.length_c   1.000
_cell.angle_alpha   90.00
_cell.angle_beta   90.00
_cell.angle_gamma   90.00
#
_symmetry.space_group_name_H-M   'P 1'
#
loop_
_entity.id
_entity.type
_entity.pdbx_description
1 polymer ?
#
loop_
_entity_poly.entity_id
_entity_poly.type
_entity_poly.pdbx_seq_one_letter_code
_entity_poly.pdbx_strand_id
1 'polypeptide(L)'
;MMRKKCCFLLSAFLLFSGTSVSAVNWVNDIAFPNVFIDTDSYRTDGQLSSIDICLAGDEKDTFSTLQFDPSKRLWRSLSFVTRAKDGKILLEQKQENSPSKWNPVLSGTVGKSIYQHYIQAEMPDPQNSIWLLLYKNPNSHSSYYIDRKRTTYKDGYATFWMYAQIPNTENGPDNTIYRVKMNMAHKRIMLLSATEYTPDGKIKLHTAGTAKWGPLPKAVPIKVIFQYLKDEVESGRLSPPAK
;
A
#
# COMPACT_ATOMS: atom_id res chain seq x y z
N MET A 1 18.45 0.83 -20.99
CA MET A 1 17.59 -0.32 -21.34
C MET A 1 17.98 -1.62 -20.60
N MET A 2 18.95 -1.58 -19.68
CA MET A 2 19.44 -2.77 -18.91
C MET A 2 18.83 -2.98 -17.51
N ARG A 3 17.99 -2.05 -17.01
CA ARG A 3 17.51 -2.05 -15.62
C ARG A 3 16.40 -3.08 -15.29
N LYS A 4 15.73 -3.67 -16.28
CA LYS A 4 14.66 -4.66 -16.06
C LYS A 4 15.13 -6.09 -15.79
N LYS A 5 16.42 -6.40 -15.98
CA LYS A 5 16.92 -7.79 -15.92
C LYS A 5 17.22 -8.31 -14.50
N CYS A 6 17.50 -7.43 -13.53
CA CYS A 6 17.85 -7.89 -12.17
C CYS A 6 16.69 -8.51 -11.38
N CYS A 7 15.49 -7.97 -11.52
CA CYS A 7 14.30 -8.54 -10.85
C CYS A 7 13.86 -9.88 -11.46
N PHE A 8 14.18 -10.14 -12.73
CA PHE A 8 13.80 -11.37 -13.41
C PHE A 8 14.59 -12.61 -12.95
N LEU A 9 15.85 -12.42 -12.54
CA LEU A 9 16.70 -13.53 -12.06
C LEU A 9 16.28 -14.05 -10.68
N LEU A 10 15.66 -13.22 -9.84
CA LEU A 10 15.16 -13.68 -8.55
C LEU A 10 13.96 -14.61 -8.68
N SER A 11 13.10 -14.39 -9.68
CA SER A 11 11.95 -15.26 -9.98
C SER A 11 12.37 -16.67 -10.41
N ALA A 12 13.50 -16.82 -11.08
CA ALA A 12 13.99 -18.10 -11.58
C ALA A 12 14.63 -18.96 -10.48
N PHE A 13 15.18 -18.37 -9.42
CA PHE A 13 15.88 -19.13 -8.38
C PHE A 13 14.95 -19.69 -7.28
N LEU A 14 13.74 -19.12 -7.15
CA LEU A 14 12.71 -19.61 -6.23
C LEU A 14 11.90 -20.79 -6.79
N LEU A 15 12.04 -21.11 -8.07
CA LEU A 15 11.32 -22.23 -8.71
C LEU A 15 11.77 -23.63 -8.25
N PHE A 16 12.83 -23.74 -7.44
CA PHE A 16 13.35 -25.05 -6.98
C PHE A 16 12.80 -25.53 -5.63
N SER A 17 11.99 -24.75 -4.94
CA SER A 17 11.44 -25.13 -3.63
C SER A 17 9.92 -25.31 -3.66
N GLY A 18 9.34 -26.01 -4.61
CA GLY A 18 7.97 -26.59 -4.58
C GLY A 18 6.79 -25.76 -4.01
N THR A 19 7.01 -24.50 -3.63
CA THR A 19 5.97 -23.56 -3.22
C THR A 19 5.65 -22.66 -4.40
N SER A 20 4.37 -22.48 -4.71
CA SER A 20 3.90 -21.55 -5.74
C SER A 20 4.48 -20.16 -5.44
N VAL A 21 5.53 -19.79 -6.17
CA VAL A 21 6.13 -18.46 -6.08
C VAL A 21 5.14 -17.50 -6.70
N SER A 22 4.49 -16.71 -5.88
CA SER A 22 3.78 -15.53 -6.35
C SER A 22 4.80 -14.64 -7.05
N ALA A 23 4.51 -14.24 -8.29
CA ALA A 23 5.38 -13.32 -9.01
C ALA A 23 5.52 -12.03 -8.19
N VAL A 24 6.76 -11.70 -7.81
CA VAL A 24 7.06 -10.52 -7.01
C VAL A 24 6.72 -9.27 -7.83
N ASN A 25 5.87 -8.43 -7.31
CA ASN A 25 5.41 -7.21 -7.99
C ASN A 25 6.26 -6.01 -7.57
N TRP A 26 7.46 -5.92 -8.12
CA TRP A 26 8.37 -4.80 -7.88
C TRP A 26 7.90 -3.53 -8.59
N VAL A 27 7.68 -2.46 -7.84
CA VAL A 27 7.31 -1.13 -8.33
C VAL A 27 8.42 -0.15 -7.98
N ASN A 28 8.86 0.68 -8.93
CA ASN A 28 9.80 1.75 -8.64
C ASN A 28 9.20 2.77 -7.68
N ASP A 29 10.00 3.22 -6.72
CA ASP A 29 9.65 4.38 -5.90
C ASP A 29 9.63 5.65 -6.75
N ILE A 30 8.68 6.54 -6.48
CA ILE A 30 8.47 7.76 -7.27
C ILE A 30 9.63 8.75 -7.09
N ALA A 31 10.16 8.85 -5.87
CA ALA A 31 11.21 9.82 -5.53
C ALA A 31 12.63 9.25 -5.72
N PHE A 32 12.78 7.92 -5.68
CA PHE A 32 14.06 7.25 -5.73
C PHE A 32 14.09 6.17 -6.82
N PRO A 33 14.57 6.47 -8.04
CA PRO A 33 14.44 5.57 -9.20
C PRO A 33 15.24 4.25 -9.07
N ASN A 34 16.15 4.16 -8.12
CA ASN A 34 16.92 2.95 -7.81
C ASN A 34 16.32 2.14 -6.64
N VAL A 35 15.17 2.56 -6.11
CA VAL A 35 14.42 1.85 -5.07
C VAL A 35 13.24 1.16 -5.69
N PHE A 36 13.14 -0.13 -5.45
CA PHE A 36 12.01 -0.96 -5.87
C PHE A 36 11.31 -1.48 -4.63
N ILE A 37 9.99 -1.52 -4.67
CA ILE A 37 9.14 -1.89 -3.55
C ILE A 37 8.29 -3.08 -3.99
N ASP A 38 8.34 -4.16 -3.23
CA ASP A 38 7.43 -5.28 -3.41
C ASP A 38 6.10 -4.96 -2.74
N THR A 39 5.14 -4.49 -3.54
CA THR A 39 3.83 -4.11 -3.02
C THR A 39 3.00 -5.30 -2.53
N ASP A 40 3.35 -6.51 -2.92
CA ASP A 40 2.67 -7.73 -2.47
C ASP A 40 3.25 -8.27 -1.15
N SER A 41 4.44 -7.79 -0.73
CA SER A 41 5.07 -8.10 0.55
C SER A 41 4.50 -7.32 1.74
N TYR A 42 3.65 -6.32 1.48
CA TYR A 42 3.09 -5.50 2.56
C TYR A 42 2.31 -6.35 3.56
N ARG A 43 2.70 -6.28 4.81
CA ARG A 43 2.09 -7.03 5.91
C ARG A 43 2.06 -6.20 7.18
N THR A 44 1.22 -6.61 8.12
CA THR A 44 1.15 -6.02 9.45
C THR A 44 1.16 -7.05 10.53
N ASP A 45 1.73 -6.60 11.63
CA ASP A 45 1.72 -7.30 12.91
C ASP A 45 1.33 -6.27 13.98
N GLY A 46 0.10 -6.37 14.46
CA GLY A 46 -0.50 -5.38 15.36
C GLY A 46 -0.52 -3.97 14.75
N GLN A 47 0.16 -3.03 15.39
CA GLN A 47 0.26 -1.64 14.94
C GLN A 47 1.44 -1.40 13.98
N LEU A 48 2.28 -2.40 13.76
CA LEU A 48 3.46 -2.29 12.91
C LEU A 48 3.16 -2.73 11.49
N SER A 49 3.73 -2.04 10.51
CA SER A 49 3.63 -2.40 9.10
C SER A 49 5.01 -2.77 8.56
N SER A 50 5.09 -3.77 7.70
CA SER A 50 6.35 -4.17 7.06
C SER A 50 6.19 -4.26 5.55
N ILE A 51 7.28 -4.00 4.83
CA ILE A 51 7.34 -4.05 3.38
C ILE A 51 8.75 -4.40 2.92
N ASP A 52 8.86 -5.18 1.87
CA ASP A 52 10.14 -5.56 1.29
C ASP A 52 10.54 -4.58 0.19
N ILE A 53 11.82 -4.22 0.19
CA ILE A 53 12.41 -3.29 -0.78
C ILE A 53 13.67 -3.87 -1.40
N CYS A 54 14.00 -3.38 -2.58
CA CYS A 54 15.29 -3.59 -3.23
C CYS A 54 15.93 -2.23 -3.55
N LEU A 55 17.14 -2.02 -3.06
CA LEU A 55 17.99 -0.89 -3.43
C LEU A 55 18.93 -1.38 -4.54
N ALA A 56 18.63 -1.01 -5.79
CA ALA A 56 19.43 -1.39 -6.94
C ALA A 56 20.65 -0.50 -7.06
N GLY A 57 21.83 -1.10 -7.05
CA GLY A 57 23.11 -0.43 -7.35
C GLY A 57 23.69 -0.93 -8.67
N ASP A 58 24.82 -0.37 -9.08
CA ASP A 58 25.47 -0.78 -10.34
C ASP A 58 26.15 -2.14 -10.21
N GLU A 59 26.84 -2.40 -9.12
CA GLU A 59 27.58 -3.66 -8.90
C GLU A 59 26.83 -4.66 -8.03
N LYS A 60 25.93 -4.17 -7.16
CA LYS A 60 25.22 -4.99 -6.17
C LYS A 60 23.81 -4.46 -5.91
N ASP A 61 22.93 -5.34 -5.51
CA ASP A 61 21.58 -5.03 -5.05
C ASP A 61 21.44 -5.36 -3.56
N THR A 62 20.71 -4.52 -2.82
CA THR A 62 20.42 -4.77 -1.41
C THR A 62 18.91 -4.94 -1.23
N PHE A 63 18.51 -6.10 -0.77
CA PHE A 63 17.14 -6.43 -0.40
C PHE A 63 16.97 -6.24 1.10
N SER A 64 15.90 -5.60 1.51
CA SER A 64 15.64 -5.33 2.92
C SER A 64 14.16 -5.42 3.24
N THR A 65 13.82 -5.96 4.41
CA THR A 65 12.49 -5.81 5.00
C THR A 65 12.51 -4.61 5.92
N LEU A 66 11.72 -3.60 5.60
CA LEU A 66 11.52 -2.44 6.46
C LEU A 66 10.26 -2.61 7.30
N GLN A 67 10.35 -2.24 8.57
CA GLN A 67 9.22 -2.18 9.49
C GLN A 67 8.99 -0.75 9.93
N PHE A 68 7.72 -0.35 9.98
CA PHE A 68 7.28 0.98 10.36
C PHE A 68 6.36 0.92 11.58
N ASP A 69 6.51 1.88 12.47
CA ASP A 69 5.52 2.24 13.49
C ASP A 69 4.82 3.53 13.02
N PRO A 70 3.63 3.42 12.40
CA PRO A 70 2.92 4.59 11.87
C PRO A 70 2.52 5.58 12.96
N SER A 71 2.22 5.09 14.17
CA SER A 71 1.79 5.93 15.30
C SER A 71 2.88 6.85 15.80
N LYS A 72 4.13 6.39 15.78
CA LYS A 72 5.31 7.14 16.23
C LYS A 72 6.11 7.77 15.10
N ARG A 73 5.75 7.46 13.84
CA ARG A 73 6.49 7.88 12.64
C ARG A 73 7.95 7.43 12.70
N LEU A 74 8.15 6.16 13.04
CA LEU A 74 9.45 5.52 13.12
C LEU A 74 9.55 4.37 12.11
N TRP A 75 10.78 4.04 11.70
CA TRP A 75 11.06 2.87 10.89
C TRP A 75 12.35 2.18 11.31
N ARG A 76 12.49 0.91 10.94
CA ARG A 76 13.71 0.12 11.13
C ARG A 76 13.83 -0.94 10.03
N SER A 77 15.04 -1.46 9.81
CA SER A 77 15.26 -2.66 9.01
C SER A 77 15.17 -3.90 9.89
N LEU A 78 14.42 -4.91 9.46
CA LEU A 78 14.35 -6.22 10.11
C LEU A 78 15.39 -7.18 9.55
N SER A 79 15.71 -7.06 8.27
CA SER A 79 16.68 -7.88 7.59
C SER A 79 17.23 -7.15 6.38
N PHE A 80 18.44 -7.49 5.99
CA PHE A 80 18.91 -7.14 4.66
C PHE A 80 19.86 -8.22 4.10
N VAL A 81 19.85 -8.33 2.78
CA VAL A 81 20.73 -9.21 2.02
C VAL A 81 21.30 -8.41 0.85
N THR A 82 22.61 -8.30 0.79
CA THR A 82 23.30 -7.67 -0.35
C THR A 82 23.83 -8.77 -1.27
N ARG A 83 23.52 -8.67 -2.55
CA ARG A 83 23.94 -9.61 -3.59
C ARG A 83 24.70 -8.90 -4.69
N ALA A 84 25.76 -9.51 -5.19
CA ALA A 84 26.40 -9.12 -6.44
C ALA A 84 25.46 -9.40 -7.63
N LYS A 85 25.76 -8.83 -8.80
CA LYS A 85 24.95 -9.00 -10.00
C LYS A 85 24.92 -10.42 -10.54
N ASP A 86 25.87 -11.25 -10.17
CA ASP A 86 25.91 -12.70 -10.45
C ASP A 86 25.05 -13.53 -9.48
N GLY A 87 24.42 -12.87 -8.49
CA GLY A 87 23.56 -13.50 -7.48
C GLY A 87 24.30 -13.94 -6.21
N LYS A 88 25.65 -13.83 -6.15
CA LYS A 88 26.42 -14.19 -4.96
C LYS A 88 26.06 -13.30 -3.78
N ILE A 89 25.77 -13.90 -2.62
CA ILE A 89 25.51 -13.17 -1.38
C ILE A 89 26.84 -12.59 -0.89
N LEU A 90 26.89 -11.26 -0.76
CA LEU A 90 28.03 -10.53 -0.22
C LEU A 90 27.89 -10.26 1.27
N LEU A 91 26.65 -10.02 1.71
CA LEU A 91 26.34 -9.72 3.10
C LEU A 91 24.89 -10.12 3.39
N GLU A 92 24.68 -10.76 4.53
CA GLU A 92 23.34 -11.08 5.02
C GLU A 92 23.27 -10.76 6.51
N GLN A 93 22.21 -10.06 6.92
CA GLN A 93 21.93 -9.79 8.31
C GLN A 93 20.44 -9.96 8.59
N LYS A 94 20.12 -10.86 9.52
CA LYS A 94 18.78 -10.99 10.10
C LYS A 94 18.81 -10.43 11.51
N GLN A 95 17.90 -9.53 11.81
CA GLN A 95 17.86 -8.86 13.11
C GLN A 95 16.81 -9.49 14.05
N GLU A 96 16.59 -10.79 13.92
CA GLU A 96 15.63 -11.53 14.75
C GLU A 96 15.98 -11.49 16.25
N ASN A 97 17.27 -11.34 16.59
CA ASN A 97 17.77 -11.42 17.97
C ASN A 97 18.37 -10.10 18.50
N SER A 98 18.35 -9.04 17.72
CA SER A 98 18.82 -7.73 18.18
C SER A 98 17.82 -6.66 17.76
N PRO A 99 17.17 -5.97 18.72
CA PRO A 99 16.22 -4.92 18.35
C PRO A 99 16.97 -3.83 17.57
N SER A 100 16.72 -3.77 16.27
CA SER A 100 17.28 -2.71 15.46
C SER A 100 16.79 -1.37 15.99
N LYS A 101 17.69 -0.40 15.99
CA LYS A 101 17.37 0.94 16.42
C LYS A 101 16.27 1.55 15.53
N TRP A 102 15.23 2.05 16.14
CA TRP A 102 14.21 2.83 15.45
C TRP A 102 14.78 4.16 14.97
N ASN A 103 14.52 4.50 13.74
CA ASN A 103 14.90 5.75 13.10
C ASN A 103 13.67 6.60 12.83
N PRO A 104 13.75 7.93 12.99
CA PRO A 104 12.65 8.81 12.61
C PRO A 104 12.44 8.82 11.09
N VAL A 105 11.20 9.01 10.68
CA VAL A 105 10.84 9.21 9.26
C VAL A 105 11.17 10.66 8.88
N LEU A 106 12.34 10.86 8.28
CA LEU A 106 12.87 12.19 7.94
C LEU A 106 12.64 12.54 6.46
N SER A 107 12.36 13.81 6.18
CA SER A 107 12.22 14.32 4.81
C SER A 107 13.48 14.03 3.97
N GLY A 108 13.28 13.75 2.67
CA GLY A 108 14.36 13.46 1.73
C GLY A 108 14.99 12.07 1.85
N THR A 109 14.40 11.17 2.64
CA THR A 109 14.88 9.79 2.81
C THR A 109 13.97 8.77 2.11
N VAL A 110 14.55 7.63 1.73
CA VAL A 110 13.79 6.47 1.21
C VAL A 110 12.71 6.04 2.20
N GLY A 111 13.02 5.99 3.50
CA GLY A 111 12.05 5.69 4.56
C GLY A 111 10.85 6.63 4.55
N LYS A 112 11.06 7.94 4.28
CA LYS A 112 9.96 8.90 4.16
C LYS A 112 9.11 8.67 2.91
N SER A 113 9.73 8.38 1.77
CA SER A 113 9.01 8.08 0.53
C SER A 113 8.13 6.84 0.69
N ILE A 114 8.70 5.75 1.21
CA ILE A 114 7.94 4.51 1.47
C ILE A 114 6.82 4.76 2.47
N TYR A 115 7.11 5.46 3.56
CA TYR A 115 6.12 5.79 4.57
C TYR A 115 4.94 6.57 3.97
N GLN A 116 5.21 7.59 3.16
CA GLN A 116 4.17 8.43 2.55
C GLN A 116 3.35 7.70 1.49
N HIS A 117 4.00 6.90 0.65
CA HIS A 117 3.34 6.32 -0.52
C HIS A 117 2.77 4.92 -0.29
N TYR A 118 3.29 4.18 0.70
CA TYR A 118 2.92 2.78 0.91
C TYR A 118 2.41 2.48 2.31
N ILE A 119 2.92 3.15 3.34
CA ILE A 119 2.53 2.89 4.74
C ILE A 119 1.41 3.82 5.18
N GLN A 120 1.65 5.12 5.10
CA GLN A 120 0.62 6.12 5.36
C GLN A 120 0.01 6.69 4.08
N ALA A 121 0.62 6.43 2.92
CA ALA A 121 0.37 6.99 1.60
C ALA A 121 -0.46 8.26 1.70
N GLU A 122 0.13 9.39 1.95
CA GLU A 122 -0.52 10.68 2.30
C GLU A 122 -2.00 10.49 2.61
N MET A 123 -2.27 9.92 3.78
CA MET A 123 -3.64 9.61 4.18
C MET A 123 -4.46 10.88 4.00
N PRO A 124 -5.45 10.87 3.13
CA PRO A 124 -6.21 12.08 2.87
C PRO A 124 -6.77 12.56 4.20
N ASP A 125 -6.50 13.80 4.53
CA ASP A 125 -7.12 14.45 5.69
C ASP A 125 -8.64 14.40 5.51
N PRO A 126 -9.41 13.81 6.43
CA PRO A 126 -10.87 13.76 6.33
C PRO A 126 -11.49 15.14 6.16
N GLN A 127 -10.84 16.19 6.67
CA GLN A 127 -11.34 17.58 6.67
C GLN A 127 -10.86 18.39 5.47
N ASN A 128 -9.65 18.12 4.94
CA ASN A 128 -9.01 18.96 3.92
C ASN A 128 -8.85 18.28 2.55
N SER A 129 -9.32 17.05 2.37
CA SER A 129 -9.27 16.36 1.08
C SER A 129 -10.53 16.61 0.25
N ILE A 130 -10.36 16.63 -1.07
CA ILE A 130 -11.49 16.72 -1.99
C ILE A 130 -12.12 15.34 -2.13
N TRP A 131 -13.08 15.07 -1.28
CA TRP A 131 -13.85 13.84 -1.29
C TRP A 131 -15.04 13.93 -2.24
N LEU A 132 -15.13 13.01 -3.19
CA LEU A 132 -16.29 12.84 -4.04
C LEU A 132 -17.28 11.91 -3.38
N LEU A 133 -18.45 12.40 -3.00
CA LEU A 133 -19.54 11.58 -2.49
C LEU A 133 -20.07 10.67 -3.60
N LEU A 134 -20.00 9.36 -3.40
CA LEU A 134 -20.51 8.35 -4.34
C LEU A 134 -21.81 7.71 -3.88
N TYR A 135 -21.98 7.54 -2.58
CA TYR A 135 -23.18 6.89 -2.04
C TYR A 135 -23.55 7.45 -0.67
N LYS A 136 -24.85 7.70 -0.48
CA LYS A 136 -25.44 8.02 0.82
C LYS A 136 -26.61 7.06 1.06
N ASN A 137 -26.57 6.35 2.17
CA ASN A 137 -27.63 5.46 2.57
C ASN A 137 -28.80 6.26 3.18
N PRO A 138 -30.01 6.20 2.60
CA PRO A 138 -31.15 6.97 3.09
C PRO A 138 -31.61 6.54 4.50
N ASN A 139 -31.40 5.28 4.86
CA ASN A 139 -31.90 4.74 6.13
C ASN A 139 -30.89 4.91 7.27
N SER A 140 -29.61 4.60 7.02
CA SER A 140 -28.55 4.71 8.06
C SER A 140 -27.83 6.04 8.04
N HIS A 141 -28.12 6.90 7.06
CA HIS A 141 -27.39 8.16 6.81
C HIS A 141 -25.88 8.01 6.60
N SER A 142 -25.38 6.79 6.45
CA SER A 142 -23.96 6.54 6.16
C SER A 142 -23.59 7.08 4.80
N SER A 143 -22.45 7.72 4.70
CA SER A 143 -21.95 8.33 3.46
C SER A 143 -20.60 7.74 3.10
N TYR A 144 -20.40 7.51 1.79
CA TYR A 144 -19.19 6.89 1.25
C TYR A 144 -18.62 7.76 0.14
N TYR A 145 -17.36 8.08 0.28
CA TYR A 145 -16.64 9.01 -0.59
C TYR A 145 -15.39 8.32 -1.16
N ILE A 146 -14.90 8.84 -2.27
CA ILE A 146 -13.61 8.46 -2.86
C ILE A 146 -12.72 9.70 -3.02
N ASP A 147 -11.42 9.55 -2.78
CA ASP A 147 -10.44 10.57 -3.16
C ASP A 147 -10.08 10.39 -4.64
N ARG A 148 -10.75 11.14 -5.50
CA ARG A 148 -10.53 11.07 -6.95
C ARG A 148 -9.08 11.42 -7.33
N LYS A 149 -8.48 12.40 -6.67
CA LYS A 149 -7.14 12.90 -6.98
C LYS A 149 -6.06 11.84 -6.73
N ARG A 150 -6.25 11.00 -5.69
CA ARG A 150 -5.29 9.95 -5.29
C ARG A 150 -5.73 8.56 -5.76
N THR A 151 -6.70 8.48 -6.66
CA THR A 151 -7.09 7.24 -7.30
C THR A 151 -6.17 6.97 -8.49
N THR A 152 -5.61 5.77 -8.55
CA THR A 152 -4.73 5.34 -9.64
C THR A 152 -5.27 4.08 -10.28
N TYR A 153 -4.98 3.91 -11.59
CA TYR A 153 -5.30 2.69 -12.32
C TYR A 153 -4.08 2.24 -13.10
N LYS A 154 -3.66 1.00 -12.89
CA LYS A 154 -2.52 0.41 -13.59
C LYS A 154 -2.69 -1.11 -13.69
N ASP A 155 -2.40 -1.69 -14.86
CA ASP A 155 -2.35 -3.13 -15.10
C ASP A 155 -3.63 -3.89 -14.67
N GLY A 156 -4.80 -3.27 -14.83
CA GLY A 156 -6.09 -3.85 -14.44
C GLY A 156 -6.48 -3.65 -12.97
N TYR A 157 -5.67 -2.92 -12.20
CA TYR A 157 -5.91 -2.65 -10.78
C TYR A 157 -6.19 -1.17 -10.54
N ALA A 158 -7.26 -0.89 -9.81
CA ALA A 158 -7.52 0.42 -9.24
C ALA A 158 -7.04 0.46 -7.79
N THR A 159 -6.27 1.48 -7.42
CA THR A 159 -5.89 1.75 -6.01
C THR A 159 -6.42 3.11 -5.62
N PHE A 160 -7.16 3.17 -4.53
CA PHE A 160 -7.87 4.38 -4.13
C PHE A 160 -8.07 4.47 -2.62
N TRP A 161 -8.42 5.67 -2.17
CA TRP A 161 -8.86 5.93 -0.83
C TRP A 161 -10.38 6.07 -0.78
N MET A 162 -11.01 5.36 0.15
CA MET A 162 -12.43 5.46 0.44
C MET A 162 -12.62 5.99 1.85
N TYR A 163 -13.44 7.02 2.00
CA TYR A 163 -13.87 7.53 3.28
C TYR A 163 -15.30 7.08 3.57
N ALA A 164 -15.50 6.41 4.69
CA ALA A 164 -16.81 6.04 5.19
C ALA A 164 -17.12 6.88 6.43
N GLN A 165 -18.23 7.59 6.39
CA GLN A 165 -18.80 8.31 7.51
C GLN A 165 -20.07 7.61 7.94
N ILE A 166 -20.04 7.00 9.11
CA ILE A 166 -21.16 6.21 9.65
C ILE A 166 -21.67 6.95 10.89
N PRO A 167 -22.90 7.47 10.88
CA PRO A 167 -23.47 8.12 12.05
C PRO A 167 -23.51 7.13 13.21
N ASN A 168 -22.87 7.48 14.31
CA ASN A 168 -22.97 6.75 15.56
C ASN A 168 -23.69 7.66 16.56
N THR A 169 -24.78 7.18 17.13
CA THR A 169 -25.65 7.98 17.99
C THR A 169 -25.11 8.20 19.40
N GLU A 170 -24.15 7.38 19.84
CA GLU A 170 -23.64 7.45 21.22
C GLU A 170 -22.35 8.26 21.36
N ASN A 171 -21.43 8.21 20.35
CA ASN A 171 -20.11 8.81 20.47
C ASN A 171 -19.73 9.74 19.30
N GLY A 172 -20.72 10.16 18.49
CA GLY A 172 -20.48 10.88 17.24
C GLY A 172 -20.22 9.93 16.07
N PRO A 173 -20.00 10.45 14.85
CA PRO A 173 -19.84 9.63 13.67
C PRO A 173 -18.53 8.85 13.72
N ASP A 174 -18.62 7.56 13.39
CA ASP A 174 -17.43 6.75 13.11
C ASP A 174 -16.91 7.11 11.72
N ASN A 175 -15.73 7.70 11.69
CA ASN A 175 -15.07 8.14 10.48
C ASN A 175 -13.92 7.17 10.17
N THR A 176 -14.01 6.46 9.06
CA THR A 176 -12.96 5.51 8.68
C THR A 176 -12.49 5.77 7.26
N ILE A 177 -11.19 5.90 7.09
CA ILE A 177 -10.54 5.96 5.78
C ILE A 177 -9.93 4.60 5.48
N TYR A 178 -10.33 4.04 4.35
CA TYR A 178 -9.81 2.78 3.83
C TYR A 178 -8.90 3.05 2.64
N ARG A 179 -7.74 2.40 2.61
CA ARG A 179 -6.95 2.26 1.39
C ARG A 179 -7.27 0.92 0.76
N VAL A 180 -7.66 0.93 -0.50
CA VAL A 180 -8.21 -0.25 -1.17
C VAL A 180 -7.52 -0.46 -2.50
N LYS A 181 -7.21 -1.72 -2.83
CA LYS A 181 -6.82 -2.15 -4.17
C LYS A 181 -7.91 -3.06 -4.74
N MET A 182 -8.31 -2.81 -5.97
CA MET A 182 -9.41 -3.52 -6.62
C MET A 182 -8.95 -4.06 -7.97
N ASN A 183 -9.11 -5.36 -8.19
CA ASN A 183 -8.92 -5.98 -9.49
C ASN A 183 -10.22 -5.82 -10.28
N MET A 184 -10.19 -4.97 -11.32
CA MET A 184 -11.39 -4.61 -12.08
C MET A 184 -11.89 -5.76 -12.94
N ALA A 185 -10.99 -6.56 -13.54
CA ALA A 185 -11.35 -7.67 -14.41
C ALA A 185 -11.97 -8.85 -13.62
N HIS A 186 -11.36 -9.21 -12.49
CA HIS A 186 -11.78 -10.37 -11.69
C HIS A 186 -12.76 -10.03 -10.57
N LYS A 187 -13.16 -8.76 -10.44
CA LYS A 187 -14.07 -8.28 -9.38
C LYS A 187 -13.62 -8.72 -7.98
N ARG A 188 -12.34 -8.51 -7.68
CA ARG A 188 -11.76 -8.82 -6.39
C ARG A 188 -11.28 -7.55 -5.70
N ILE A 189 -11.28 -7.56 -4.38
CA ILE A 189 -10.90 -6.43 -3.54
C ILE A 189 -9.87 -6.87 -2.52
N MET A 190 -8.93 -5.97 -2.22
CA MET A 190 -7.94 -6.13 -1.17
C MET A 190 -7.95 -4.86 -0.31
N LEU A 191 -8.11 -5.02 0.98
CA LEU A 191 -7.94 -3.93 1.94
C LEU A 191 -6.44 -3.76 2.22
N LEU A 192 -5.90 -2.59 1.93
CA LEU A 192 -4.51 -2.25 2.20
C LEU A 192 -4.32 -1.62 3.58
N SER A 193 -5.28 -0.78 4.02
CA SER A 193 -5.32 -0.24 5.38
C SER A 193 -6.71 0.29 5.72
N ALA A 194 -6.97 0.42 7.03
CA ALA A 194 -8.12 1.15 7.57
C ALA A 194 -7.64 2.06 8.70
N THR A 195 -8.12 3.30 8.74
CA THR A 195 -7.81 4.25 9.79
C THR A 195 -9.10 4.85 10.32
N GLU A 196 -9.35 4.60 11.57
CA GLU A 196 -10.49 5.16 12.29
C GLU A 196 -10.11 6.49 12.94
N TYR A 197 -11.00 7.45 12.85
CA TYR A 197 -10.86 8.77 13.43
C TYR A 197 -11.92 9.02 14.50
N THR A 198 -11.52 9.73 15.53
CA THR A 198 -12.45 10.33 16.48
C THR A 198 -13.21 11.48 15.81
N PRO A 199 -14.35 11.93 16.38
CA PRO A 199 -15.12 13.06 15.83
C PRO A 199 -14.31 14.36 15.72
N ASP A 200 -13.30 14.55 16.58
CA ASP A 200 -12.38 15.70 16.55
C ASP A 200 -11.20 15.52 15.57
N GLY A 201 -11.23 14.47 14.75
CA GLY A 201 -10.27 14.24 13.66
C GLY A 201 -8.95 13.60 14.06
N LYS A 202 -8.80 13.14 15.31
CA LYS A 202 -7.61 12.42 15.75
C LYS A 202 -7.69 10.95 15.36
N ILE A 203 -6.55 10.33 15.06
CA ILE A 203 -6.48 8.90 14.77
C ILE A 203 -6.79 8.12 16.05
N LYS A 204 -7.86 7.33 16.02
CA LYS A 204 -8.27 6.41 17.07
C LYS A 204 -7.57 5.05 16.89
N LEU A 205 -7.57 4.53 15.67
CA LEU A 205 -6.98 3.24 15.34
C LEU A 205 -6.49 3.25 13.91
N HIS A 206 -5.30 2.68 13.67
CA HIS A 206 -4.82 2.36 12.34
C HIS A 206 -4.58 0.87 12.26
N THR A 207 -5.25 0.22 11.30
CA THR A 207 -5.10 -1.20 11.02
C THR A 207 -4.65 -1.36 9.58
N ALA A 208 -3.61 -2.10 9.35
CA ALA A 208 -3.32 -2.47 7.98
C ALA A 208 -4.15 -3.66 7.54
N GLY A 209 -4.35 -3.74 6.26
CA GLY A 209 -5.14 -4.78 5.66
C GLY A 209 -4.45 -6.14 5.68
N THR A 210 -5.23 -7.17 5.43
CA THR A 210 -4.76 -8.57 5.44
C THR A 210 -3.92 -8.93 4.20
N ALA A 211 -3.74 -8.00 3.24
CA ALA A 211 -3.11 -8.24 1.94
C ALA A 211 -3.68 -9.46 1.18
N LYS A 212 -4.91 -9.87 1.48
CA LYS A 212 -5.58 -11.00 0.84
C LYS A 212 -6.65 -10.53 -0.12
N TRP A 213 -6.66 -11.11 -1.31
CA TRP A 213 -7.71 -10.88 -2.29
C TRP A 213 -8.98 -11.60 -1.87
N GLY A 214 -10.04 -10.83 -1.61
CA GLY A 214 -11.39 -11.32 -1.41
C GLY A 214 -12.29 -11.08 -2.62
N PRO A 215 -13.45 -11.73 -2.70
CA PRO A 215 -14.47 -11.39 -3.69
C PRO A 215 -15.00 -9.98 -3.43
N LEU A 216 -15.48 -9.31 -4.48
CA LEU A 216 -16.11 -8.01 -4.34
C LEU A 216 -17.35 -8.12 -3.44
N PRO A 217 -17.41 -7.38 -2.31
CA PRO A 217 -18.59 -7.42 -1.43
C PRO A 217 -19.88 -7.03 -2.16
N LYS A 218 -20.97 -7.69 -1.81
CA LYS A 218 -22.29 -7.38 -2.37
C LYS A 218 -22.91 -6.09 -1.83
N ALA A 219 -22.26 -5.43 -0.87
CA ALA A 219 -22.71 -4.19 -0.28
C ALA A 219 -22.88 -3.08 -1.33
N VAL A 220 -23.98 -2.33 -1.25
CA VAL A 220 -24.34 -1.30 -2.23
C VAL A 220 -23.22 -0.26 -2.40
N PRO A 221 -22.61 0.30 -1.34
CA PRO A 221 -21.55 1.30 -1.52
C PRO A 221 -20.39 0.79 -2.36
N ILE A 222 -19.98 -0.47 -2.16
CA ILE A 222 -18.86 -1.07 -2.89
C ILE A 222 -19.21 -1.29 -4.37
N LYS A 223 -20.46 -1.68 -4.66
CA LYS A 223 -20.91 -1.78 -6.07
C LYS A 223 -20.92 -0.43 -6.76
N VAL A 224 -21.37 0.62 -6.08
CA VAL A 224 -21.39 1.99 -6.63
C VAL A 224 -19.95 2.46 -6.90
N ILE A 225 -19.03 2.24 -5.95
CA ILE A 225 -17.62 2.59 -6.14
C ILE A 225 -17.01 1.80 -7.31
N PHE A 226 -17.27 0.50 -7.40
CA PHE A 226 -16.80 -0.34 -8.51
C PHE A 226 -17.31 0.20 -9.86
N GLN A 227 -18.60 0.52 -9.97
CA GLN A 227 -19.17 1.06 -11.20
C GLN A 227 -18.55 2.41 -11.56
N TYR A 228 -18.41 3.30 -10.59
CA TYR A 228 -17.73 4.59 -10.79
C TYR A 228 -16.30 4.41 -11.33
N LEU A 229 -15.50 3.55 -10.70
CA LEU A 229 -14.13 3.29 -11.14
C LEU A 229 -14.09 2.69 -12.55
N LYS A 230 -15.03 1.80 -12.87
CA LYS A 230 -15.15 1.21 -14.21
C LYS A 230 -15.43 2.29 -15.26
N ASP A 231 -16.38 3.17 -14.98
CA ASP A 231 -16.75 4.27 -15.89
C ASP A 231 -15.58 5.26 -16.08
N GLU A 232 -14.82 5.55 -15.02
CA GLU A 232 -13.62 6.41 -15.10
C GLU A 232 -12.50 5.76 -15.93
N VAL A 233 -12.32 4.45 -15.84
CA VAL A 233 -11.35 3.70 -16.65
C VAL A 233 -11.80 3.62 -18.10
N GLU A 234 -13.03 3.25 -18.36
CA GLU A 234 -13.59 3.13 -19.73
C GLU A 234 -13.63 4.46 -20.47
N SER A 235 -13.81 5.56 -19.74
CA SER A 235 -13.76 6.93 -20.32
C SER A 235 -12.35 7.51 -20.46
N GLY A 236 -11.31 6.76 -20.04
CA GLY A 236 -9.92 7.21 -20.07
C GLY A 236 -9.54 8.27 -19.03
N ARG A 237 -10.45 8.64 -18.12
CA ARG A 237 -10.18 9.63 -17.06
C ARG A 237 -9.28 9.09 -15.93
N LEU A 238 -9.25 7.77 -15.73
CA LEU A 238 -8.25 7.07 -14.95
C LEU A 238 -7.28 6.35 -15.91
N SER A 239 -6.48 7.12 -16.62
CA SER A 239 -5.39 6.55 -17.43
C SER A 239 -4.18 6.25 -16.56
N PRO A 240 -3.36 5.23 -16.90
CA PRO A 240 -2.05 5.09 -16.28
C PRO A 240 -1.27 6.39 -16.51
N PRO A 241 -0.42 6.82 -15.55
CA PRO A 241 0.42 7.99 -15.76
C PRO A 241 1.19 7.82 -17.06
N ALA A 242 1.17 8.86 -17.91
CA ALA A 242 1.94 8.88 -19.15
C ALA A 242 3.40 8.53 -18.82
N LYS A 243 3.96 7.60 -19.61
CA LYS A 243 5.35 7.15 -19.46
C LYS A 243 6.32 8.29 -19.77
#